data_3c7a65bf1182145ef942303ad95d4f95
#
_entry.id   3c7a65bf1182145ef942303ad95d4f95
#
_cell.length_a   1.000
_cell.length_b   1.000
_cell.length_c   1.000
_cell.angle_alpha   90.00
_cell.angle_beta   90.00
_cell.angle_gamma   90.00
#
_symmetry.space_group_name_H-M   'P 1'
#
loop_
_entity.id
_entity.type
_entity.pdbx_description
1 polymer ?
#
loop_
_entity_poly.entity_id
_entity_poly.type
_entity_poly.pdbx_seq_one_letter_code
_entity_poly.pdbx_strand_id
1 'polypeptide(L)'
;MMRQIPYASVVGSLMYDMLCTKLDIYYSVGMVSRYQSNPGPKHWQAMKYILKYLRRTRDYMLVYWCEDLIPIGYTDSDFQSNLDFRKSTSGCVFTLRGGAISWRSVKRSCIANSTMEVEHVATCEAAKEAIWLKKFLFDLGVVRMEQVPK
;
A
#
# COMPACT_ATOMS: atom_id res chain seq x y z
N MET A 1 11.20 -27.20 13.85
CA MET A 1 12.21 -26.22 13.36
C MET A 1 11.65 -24.81 13.13
N MET A 2 10.39 -24.61 12.69
CA MET A 2 9.79 -23.27 12.53
C MET A 2 9.35 -22.59 13.85
N ARG A 3 9.13 -23.34 14.92
CA ARG A 3 8.67 -22.81 16.23
C ARG A 3 9.65 -21.83 16.92
N GLN A 4 10.92 -21.84 16.54
CA GLN A 4 11.94 -20.94 17.10
C GLN A 4 12.15 -19.66 16.30
N ILE A 5 11.48 -19.55 15.15
CA ILE A 5 11.62 -18.39 14.26
C ILE A 5 10.53 -17.38 14.62
N PRO A 6 10.85 -16.12 14.93
CA PRO A 6 9.87 -15.09 15.28
C PRO A 6 9.15 -14.57 14.04
N TYR A 7 8.52 -15.46 13.27
CA TYR A 7 7.92 -15.13 11.97
C TYR A 7 6.88 -14.01 12.08
N ALA A 8 5.95 -14.14 13.02
CA ALA A 8 4.87 -13.16 13.20
C ALA A 8 5.42 -11.78 13.62
N SER A 9 6.44 -11.74 14.46
CA SER A 9 7.08 -10.49 14.88
C SER A 9 7.76 -9.78 13.70
N VAL A 10 8.50 -10.54 12.87
CA VAL A 10 9.15 -9.98 11.68
C VAL A 10 8.10 -9.48 10.67
N VAL A 11 7.01 -10.22 10.45
CA VAL A 11 5.91 -9.77 9.60
C VAL A 11 5.32 -8.47 10.16
N GLY A 12 5.06 -8.38 11.46
CA GLY A 12 4.53 -7.18 12.08
C GLY A 12 5.40 -5.94 11.86
N SER A 13 6.73 -6.07 12.00
CA SER A 13 7.67 -4.99 11.69
C SER A 13 7.61 -4.59 10.22
N LEU A 14 7.60 -5.56 9.30
CA LEU A 14 7.52 -5.27 7.86
C LEU A 14 6.18 -4.67 7.46
N MET A 15 5.08 -5.03 8.13
CA MET A 15 3.77 -4.38 7.92
C MET A 15 3.80 -2.91 8.30
N TYR A 16 4.51 -2.55 9.35
CA TYR A 16 4.72 -1.15 9.71
C TYR A 16 5.55 -0.42 8.64
N ASP A 17 6.68 -1.00 8.22
CA ASP A 17 7.56 -0.39 7.22
C ASP A 17 6.84 -0.17 5.87
N MET A 18 6.05 -1.14 5.42
CA MET A 18 5.30 -1.04 4.15
C MET A 18 4.22 0.03 4.18
N LEU A 19 3.66 0.34 5.35
CA LEU A 19 2.64 1.37 5.48
C LEU A 19 3.24 2.77 5.60
N CYS A 20 4.42 2.89 6.21
CA CYS A 20 5.00 4.19 6.55
C CYS A 20 5.98 4.70 5.49
N THR A 21 6.85 3.84 4.96
CA THR A 21 8.01 4.30 4.18
C THR A 21 8.37 3.45 2.96
N LYS A 22 7.91 2.20 2.87
CA LYS A 22 8.37 1.23 1.88
C LYS A 22 7.21 0.65 1.06
N LEU A 23 6.64 1.48 0.17
CA LEU A 23 5.60 1.06 -0.78
C LEU A 23 6.00 -0.18 -1.59
N ASP A 24 7.25 -0.26 -1.99
CA ASP A 24 7.83 -1.27 -2.85
C ASP A 24 7.76 -2.71 -2.29
N ILE A 25 7.71 -2.86 -0.96
CA ILE A 25 7.53 -4.18 -0.33
C ILE A 25 6.06 -4.54 -0.04
N TYR A 26 5.11 -3.64 -0.29
CA TYR A 26 3.71 -3.79 0.14
C TYR A 26 3.09 -5.12 -0.30
N TYR A 27 3.19 -5.44 -1.59
CA TYR A 27 2.66 -6.69 -2.14
C TYR A 27 3.30 -7.93 -1.51
N SER A 28 4.63 -7.94 -1.44
CA SER A 28 5.40 -9.08 -0.93
C SER A 28 5.11 -9.35 0.55
N VAL A 29 5.00 -8.29 1.36
CA VAL A 29 4.64 -8.40 2.78
C VAL A 29 3.20 -8.86 2.93
N GLY A 30 2.27 -8.34 2.12
CA GLY A 30 0.88 -8.78 2.08
C GLY A 30 0.75 -10.28 1.77
N MET A 31 1.60 -10.83 0.89
CA MET A 31 1.62 -12.25 0.60
C MET A 31 2.09 -13.10 1.79
N VAL A 32 3.21 -12.74 2.41
CA VAL A 32 3.77 -13.54 3.52
C VAL A 32 2.95 -13.39 4.81
N SER A 33 2.26 -12.28 4.99
CA SER A 33 1.39 -12.04 6.17
C SER A 33 0.22 -13.03 6.27
N ARG A 34 -0.23 -13.58 5.16
CA ARG A 34 -1.34 -14.56 5.12
C ARG A 34 -1.01 -15.87 5.85
N TYR A 35 0.27 -16.15 6.06
CA TYR A 35 0.76 -17.40 6.63
C TYR A 35 1.26 -17.27 8.08
N GLN A 36 0.88 -16.20 8.79
CA GLN A 36 1.35 -15.93 10.17
C GLN A 36 0.95 -17.04 11.15
N SER A 37 -0.23 -17.65 10.98
CA SER A 37 -0.72 -18.70 11.87
C SER A 37 0.01 -20.04 11.70
N ASN A 38 0.48 -20.34 10.48
CA ASN A 38 1.17 -21.61 10.18
C ASN A 38 2.24 -21.41 9.11
N PRO A 39 3.37 -20.75 9.42
CA PRO A 39 4.42 -20.51 8.46
C PRO A 39 5.23 -21.77 8.16
N GLY A 40 5.51 -22.01 6.87
CA GLY A 40 6.39 -23.08 6.41
C GLY A 40 7.78 -22.55 6.00
N PRO A 41 8.73 -23.45 5.71
CA PRO A 41 10.09 -23.08 5.30
C PRO A 41 10.16 -22.17 4.06
N LYS A 42 9.24 -22.38 3.09
CA LYS A 42 9.15 -21.53 1.88
C LYS A 42 8.72 -20.11 2.22
N HIS A 43 7.79 -19.93 3.17
CA HIS A 43 7.37 -18.62 3.61
C HIS A 43 8.51 -17.86 4.31
N TRP A 44 9.30 -18.56 5.12
CA TRP A 44 10.49 -17.98 5.73
C TRP A 44 11.56 -17.62 4.70
N GLN A 45 11.71 -18.42 3.64
CA GLN A 45 12.61 -18.08 2.55
C GLN A 45 12.17 -16.80 1.81
N ALA A 46 10.89 -16.65 1.52
CA ALA A 46 10.34 -15.42 0.94
C ALA A 46 10.59 -14.20 1.85
N MET A 47 10.40 -14.36 3.16
CA MET A 47 10.70 -13.34 4.15
C MET A 47 12.17 -12.90 4.11
N LYS A 48 13.11 -13.84 3.99
CA LYS A 48 14.53 -13.52 3.86
C LYS A 48 14.84 -12.71 2.59
N TYR A 49 14.10 -12.92 1.50
CA TYR A 49 14.27 -12.10 0.29
C TYR A 49 13.84 -10.66 0.51
N ILE A 50 12.72 -10.43 1.21
CA ILE A 50 12.27 -9.09 1.58
C ILE A 50 13.32 -8.39 2.46
N LEU A 51 13.83 -9.07 3.49
CA LEU A 51 14.86 -8.51 4.37
C LEU A 51 16.17 -8.20 3.63
N LYS A 52 16.57 -9.05 2.67
CA LYS A 52 17.74 -8.78 1.82
C LYS A 52 17.53 -7.56 0.92
N TYR A 53 16.33 -7.40 0.38
CA TYR A 53 15.99 -6.24 -0.43
C TYR A 53 16.07 -4.96 0.42
N LEU A 54 15.43 -4.93 1.58
CA LEU A 54 15.47 -3.79 2.50
C LEU A 54 16.90 -3.43 2.91
N ARG A 55 17.74 -4.43 3.19
CA ARG A 55 19.16 -4.19 3.50
C ARG A 55 19.92 -3.52 2.34
N ARG A 56 19.60 -3.89 1.09
CA ARG A 56 20.24 -3.32 -0.10
C ARG A 56 19.74 -1.91 -0.44
N THR A 57 18.51 -1.61 -0.08
CA THR A 57 17.86 -0.32 -0.37
C THR A 57 17.77 0.60 0.85
N ARG A 58 18.49 0.27 1.91
CA ARG A 58 18.47 0.98 3.20
C ARG A 58 18.81 2.46 3.06
N ASP A 59 19.75 2.79 2.20
CA ASP A 59 20.28 4.14 2.03
C ASP A 59 19.51 4.93 0.95
N TYR A 60 18.46 4.34 0.35
CA TYR A 60 17.61 5.02 -0.62
C TYR A 60 16.45 5.72 0.09
N MET A 61 16.20 6.97 -0.29
CA MET A 61 15.10 7.78 0.20
C MET A 61 14.32 8.40 -0.96
N LEU A 62 13.05 8.70 -0.74
CA LEU A 62 12.26 9.51 -1.65
C LEU A 62 12.55 10.98 -1.36
N VAL A 63 12.93 11.72 -2.39
CA VAL A 63 13.19 13.15 -2.30
C VAL A 63 12.20 13.88 -3.22
N TYR A 64 11.46 14.82 -2.66
CA TYR A 64 10.50 15.64 -3.39
C TYR A 64 11.12 17.02 -3.61
N TRP A 65 11.37 17.35 -4.87
CA TRP A 65 11.95 18.65 -5.25
C TRP A 65 11.08 19.32 -6.30
N CYS A 66 10.36 20.34 -5.92
CA CYS A 66 9.69 21.27 -6.85
C CYS A 66 9.03 22.44 -6.15
N GLU A 67 8.82 23.54 -6.90
CA GLU A 67 8.03 24.70 -6.47
C GLU A 67 6.52 24.42 -6.48
N ASP A 68 6.05 23.56 -7.41
CA ASP A 68 4.64 23.18 -7.55
C ASP A 68 4.43 21.71 -7.21
N LEU A 69 4.00 21.45 -5.98
CA LEU A 69 3.68 20.12 -5.49
C LEU A 69 2.19 19.82 -5.64
N ILE A 70 1.80 19.25 -6.80
CA ILE A 70 0.42 18.86 -7.07
C ILE A 70 0.26 17.38 -6.76
N PRO A 71 -0.62 16.99 -5.82
CA PRO A 71 -0.92 15.59 -5.56
C PRO A 71 -1.77 14.98 -6.69
N ILE A 72 -1.34 13.82 -7.21
CA ILE A 72 -2.06 13.05 -8.21
C ILE A 72 -2.40 11.70 -7.62
N GLY A 73 -3.68 11.32 -7.67
CA GLY A 73 -4.17 10.03 -7.20
C GLY A 73 -4.39 9.05 -8.36
N TYR A 74 -3.99 7.81 -8.15
CA TYR A 74 -4.28 6.67 -9.02
C TYR A 74 -5.06 5.64 -8.22
N THR A 75 -6.08 5.04 -8.82
CA THR A 75 -6.83 3.94 -8.22
C THR A 75 -6.93 2.79 -9.22
N ASP A 76 -6.91 1.58 -8.69
CA ASP A 76 -7.06 0.35 -9.44
C ASP A 76 -7.85 -0.67 -8.63
N SER A 77 -8.50 -1.60 -9.31
CA SER A 77 -9.27 -2.65 -8.64
C SER A 77 -9.24 -3.95 -9.42
N ASP A 78 -8.89 -5.02 -8.72
CA ASP A 78 -8.93 -6.39 -9.24
C ASP A 78 -10.26 -7.05 -8.89
N PHE A 79 -11.07 -7.33 -9.91
CA PHE A 79 -12.34 -8.04 -9.73
C PHE A 79 -12.09 -9.52 -9.42
N GLN A 80 -12.59 -9.99 -8.26
CA GLN A 80 -12.54 -11.39 -7.84
C GLN A 80 -11.16 -12.07 -7.93
N SER A 81 -10.08 -11.32 -7.71
CA SER A 81 -8.70 -11.84 -7.78
C SER A 81 -8.39 -12.96 -6.78
N ASN A 82 -9.17 -13.07 -5.72
CA ASN A 82 -9.06 -14.16 -4.76
C ASN A 82 -9.94 -15.34 -5.15
N LEU A 83 -9.34 -16.38 -5.74
CA LEU A 83 -10.03 -17.57 -6.25
C LEU A 83 -10.84 -18.33 -5.17
N ASP A 84 -10.38 -18.34 -3.92
CA ASP A 84 -11.03 -19.11 -2.85
C ASP A 84 -12.31 -18.43 -2.34
N PHE A 85 -12.34 -17.09 -2.28
CA PHE A 85 -13.44 -16.33 -1.69
C PHE A 85 -14.11 -15.37 -2.67
N ARG A 86 -13.70 -15.32 -3.92
CA ARG A 86 -14.18 -14.38 -4.95
C ARG A 86 -14.20 -12.92 -4.50
N LYS A 87 -13.25 -12.55 -3.63
CA LYS A 87 -13.13 -11.19 -3.11
C LYS A 87 -12.22 -10.37 -3.99
N SER A 88 -12.65 -9.16 -4.25
CA SER A 88 -11.91 -8.16 -5.00
C SER A 88 -10.87 -7.46 -4.11
N THR A 89 -9.82 -6.93 -4.72
CA THR A 89 -8.83 -6.07 -4.06
C THR A 89 -8.87 -4.71 -4.73
N SER A 90 -8.87 -3.65 -3.95
CA SER A 90 -8.73 -2.29 -4.47
C SER A 90 -7.48 -1.64 -3.92
N GLY A 91 -6.82 -0.85 -4.73
CA GLY A 91 -5.64 -0.09 -4.39
C GLY A 91 -5.77 1.37 -4.79
N CYS A 92 -5.11 2.24 -4.06
CA CYS A 92 -4.87 3.61 -4.47
C CYS A 92 -3.44 4.02 -4.12
N VAL A 93 -2.88 4.91 -4.94
CA VAL A 93 -1.57 5.52 -4.72
C VAL A 93 -1.69 7.01 -5.00
N PHE A 94 -1.22 7.83 -4.09
CA PHE A 94 -1.10 9.25 -4.28
C PHE A 94 0.37 9.63 -4.42
N THR A 95 0.67 10.44 -5.43
CA THR A 95 2.02 10.88 -5.73
C THR A 95 2.13 12.39 -5.70
N LEU A 96 3.31 12.89 -5.31
CA LEU A 96 3.75 14.26 -5.52
C LEU A 96 4.91 14.23 -6.49
N ARG A 97 4.75 14.84 -7.68
CA ARG A 97 5.80 14.84 -8.72
C ARG A 97 6.38 13.45 -9.02
N GLY A 98 5.54 12.43 -9.03
CA GLY A 98 5.95 11.06 -9.31
C GLY A 98 6.50 10.27 -8.12
N GLY A 99 6.77 10.92 -6.98
CA GLY A 99 7.09 10.22 -5.74
C GLY A 99 5.83 9.87 -4.95
N ALA A 100 5.70 8.61 -4.52
CA ALA A 100 4.54 8.16 -3.74
C ALA A 100 4.57 8.77 -2.32
N ILE A 101 3.43 9.32 -1.87
CA ILE A 101 3.25 9.93 -0.54
C ILE A 101 2.22 9.20 0.32
N SER A 102 1.23 8.56 -0.30
CA SER A 102 0.24 7.72 0.37
C SER A 102 -0.13 6.55 -0.54
N TRP A 103 -0.36 5.39 0.03
CA TRP A 103 -0.76 4.20 -0.71
C TRP A 103 -1.58 3.26 0.16
N ARG A 104 -2.47 2.55 -0.49
CA ARG A 104 -3.31 1.58 0.19
C ARG A 104 -3.66 0.44 -0.76
N SER A 105 -3.71 -0.79 -0.25
CA SER A 105 -4.29 -1.93 -0.95
C SER A 105 -5.14 -2.72 0.05
N VAL A 106 -6.41 -2.90 -0.25
CA VAL A 106 -7.37 -3.49 0.67
C VAL A 106 -8.13 -4.62 -0.02
N LYS A 107 -8.09 -5.80 0.58
CA LYS A 107 -9.00 -6.88 0.20
C LYS A 107 -10.40 -6.55 0.70
N ARG A 108 -11.37 -6.60 -0.18
CA ARG A 108 -12.78 -6.31 0.14
C ARG A 108 -13.38 -7.34 1.08
N SER A 109 -14.23 -6.90 1.98
CA SER A 109 -15.00 -7.79 2.86
C SER A 109 -16.21 -8.39 2.15
N CYS A 110 -16.82 -7.65 1.22
CA CYS A 110 -17.97 -8.07 0.40
C CYS A 110 -17.53 -8.59 -0.97
N ILE A 111 -18.40 -9.37 -1.58
CA ILE A 111 -18.29 -9.83 -2.96
C ILE A 111 -19.05 -8.80 -3.82
N ALA A 112 -18.38 -8.28 -4.84
CA ALA A 112 -19.02 -7.42 -5.81
C ALA A 112 -19.60 -8.24 -6.98
N ASN A 113 -20.69 -7.77 -7.54
CA ASN A 113 -21.39 -8.47 -8.63
C ASN A 113 -20.86 -8.08 -10.01
N SER A 114 -20.13 -6.99 -10.13
CA SER A 114 -19.55 -6.52 -11.38
C SER A 114 -18.22 -5.80 -11.18
N THR A 115 -17.44 -5.70 -12.26
CA THR A 115 -16.21 -4.89 -12.30
C THR A 115 -16.51 -3.42 -12.04
N MET A 116 -17.61 -2.89 -12.60
CA MET A 116 -18.03 -1.50 -12.43
C MET A 116 -18.29 -1.17 -10.94
N GLU A 117 -18.92 -2.09 -10.21
CA GLU A 117 -19.18 -1.90 -8.78
C GLU A 117 -17.86 -1.82 -7.98
N VAL A 118 -16.89 -2.68 -8.29
CA VAL A 118 -15.58 -2.67 -7.64
C VAL A 118 -14.82 -1.38 -7.92
N GLU A 119 -14.81 -0.93 -9.17
CA GLU A 119 -14.16 0.31 -9.58
C GLU A 119 -14.81 1.53 -8.94
N HIS A 120 -16.14 1.56 -8.89
CA HIS A 120 -16.89 2.65 -8.25
C HIS A 120 -16.53 2.75 -6.75
N VAL A 121 -16.54 1.64 -6.05
CA VAL A 121 -16.20 1.62 -4.62
C VAL A 121 -14.73 2.01 -4.40
N ALA A 122 -13.81 1.53 -5.24
CA ALA A 122 -12.40 1.90 -5.18
C ALA A 122 -12.20 3.42 -5.38
N THR A 123 -12.89 4.00 -6.36
CA THR A 123 -12.85 5.44 -6.64
C THR A 123 -13.43 6.26 -5.48
N CYS A 124 -14.54 5.84 -4.89
CA CYS A 124 -15.13 6.51 -3.73
C CYS A 124 -14.18 6.52 -2.52
N GLU A 125 -13.49 5.42 -2.27
CA GLU A 125 -12.51 5.37 -1.17
C GLU A 125 -11.26 6.19 -1.46
N ALA A 126 -10.76 6.15 -2.69
CA ALA A 126 -9.66 7.01 -3.10
C ALA A 126 -10.03 8.50 -2.99
N ALA A 127 -11.25 8.89 -3.34
CA ALA A 127 -11.74 10.27 -3.19
C ALA A 127 -11.74 10.74 -1.72
N LYS A 128 -12.15 9.88 -0.78
CA LYS A 128 -12.08 10.19 0.66
C LYS A 128 -10.64 10.42 1.12
N GLU A 129 -9.73 9.56 0.70
CA GLU A 129 -8.30 9.69 1.00
C GLU A 129 -7.72 10.97 0.38
N ALA A 130 -8.10 11.30 -0.85
CA ALA A 130 -7.69 12.52 -1.54
C ALA A 130 -8.09 13.79 -0.78
N ILE A 131 -9.33 13.84 -0.27
CA ILE A 131 -9.85 14.98 0.51
C ILE A 131 -9.05 15.14 1.81
N TRP A 132 -8.80 14.03 2.51
CA TRP A 132 -8.00 14.04 3.72
C TRP A 132 -6.57 14.49 3.45
N LEU A 133 -5.93 13.90 2.43
CA LEU A 133 -4.55 14.19 2.05
C LEU A 133 -4.37 15.65 1.62
N LYS A 134 -5.32 16.19 0.86
CA LYS A 134 -5.35 17.60 0.48
C LYS A 134 -5.31 18.49 1.70
N LYS A 135 -6.20 18.25 2.67
CA LYS A 135 -6.26 19.02 3.91
C LYS A 135 -4.95 18.89 4.71
N PHE A 136 -4.45 17.68 4.85
CA PHE A 136 -3.20 17.40 5.57
C PHE A 136 -2.00 18.12 4.96
N LEU A 137 -1.83 18.06 3.63
CA LEU A 137 -0.75 18.75 2.93
C LEU A 137 -0.86 20.28 3.00
N PHE A 138 -2.09 20.78 3.02
CA PHE A 138 -2.35 22.22 3.21
C PHE A 138 -1.98 22.66 4.65
N ASP A 139 -2.40 21.90 5.67
CA ASP A 139 -2.09 22.18 7.07
C ASP A 139 -0.58 22.11 7.36
N LEU A 140 0.16 21.27 6.62
CA LEU A 140 1.63 21.21 6.65
C LEU A 140 2.31 22.36 5.88
N GLY A 141 1.58 23.19 5.16
CA GLY A 141 2.14 24.25 4.32
C GLY A 141 2.89 23.77 3.06
N VAL A 142 2.69 22.49 2.68
CA VAL A 142 3.36 21.87 1.52
C VAL A 142 2.68 22.25 0.20
N VAL A 143 1.35 22.44 0.20
CA VAL A 143 0.54 22.73 -0.98
C VAL A 143 -0.33 23.96 -0.74
N ARG A 144 -0.43 24.86 -1.74
CA ARG A 144 -1.35 26.00 -1.69
C ARG A 144 -2.75 25.59 -2.12
N MET A 145 -3.79 26.18 -1.52
CA MET A 145 -5.19 25.83 -1.83
C MET A 145 -5.57 26.02 -3.31
N GLU A 146 -4.94 26.96 -3.99
CA GLU A 146 -5.22 27.32 -5.38
C GLU A 146 -4.70 26.31 -6.41
N GLN A 147 -3.79 25.43 -6.00
CA GLN A 147 -3.10 24.48 -6.90
C GLN A 147 -3.74 23.11 -6.99
N VAL A 148 -4.87 22.90 -6.31
CA VAL A 148 -5.53 21.58 -6.33
C VAL A 148 -6.75 21.63 -7.25
N PRO A 149 -6.82 20.81 -8.32
CA PRO A 149 -7.99 20.71 -9.20
C PRO A 149 -9.26 20.45 -8.39
N LYS A 150 -10.36 21.06 -8.82
CA LYS A 150 -11.70 20.84 -8.21
C LYS A 150 -12.22 19.45 -8.54
#